data_d5676f848b1d23a1b4ecf6548ba6df30
#
_entry.id   d5676f848b1d23a1b4ecf6548ba6df30
#
_cell.length_a   1.000
_cell.length_b   1.000
_cell.length_c   1.000
_cell.angle_alpha   90.00
_cell.angle_beta   90.00
_cell.angle_gamma   90.00
#
_symmetry.space_group_name_H-M   'P 1'
#
loop_
_entity.id
_entity.type
_entity.pdbx_description
1 polymer ?
#
loop_
_entity_poly.entity_id
_entity_poly.type
_entity_poly.pdbx_seq_one_letter_code
_entity_poly.pdbx_strand_id
1 'polypeptide(L)'
;VNQRGRTLLELLISMVIGLVVVGAISVVYLATMSTSRQSSSTNRISEDAAMVMAILGNNLRMAGYSPPRAIFSPGGALVNGVKVTNPDRHFTGAGIRGCDFGFSSAANAKFDDLTCNPNAGSGQAAFVVRFEGDDVNTLAVGGNPSDCLTSGITANTVSSYDASNYKLVESRFSVAIDPSSGTPELFCAGSGGAAPFVRQPLMQFVEQMVIRYGIADDGLSGNVVRYVTQTQLDALAGSVESRWSRVVNVKLCIVMRSEGRDQKGAGNYIDCAGNSVASANGLVRRSFTSVFALRNRADFASSS
;
A
#
# COMPACT_ATOMS: atom_id res chain seq x y z
N VAL A 1 -7.53 -9.71 -79.48
CA VAL A 1 -7.54 -10.00 -78.06
C VAL A 1 -8.70 -10.98 -77.81
N ASN A 2 -8.38 -12.30 -77.65
CA ASN A 2 -9.40 -13.31 -77.36
C ASN A 2 -9.92 -13.18 -75.94
N GLN A 3 -11.11 -12.61 -75.73
CA GLN A 3 -11.84 -12.66 -74.46
C GLN A 3 -12.36 -14.09 -74.26
N ARG A 4 -11.71 -14.84 -73.36
CA ARG A 4 -12.25 -16.10 -72.88
C ARG A 4 -13.37 -15.78 -71.88
N GLY A 5 -14.61 -16.16 -72.21
CA GLY A 5 -15.75 -16.04 -71.33
C GLY A 5 -15.53 -16.90 -70.07
N ARG A 6 -15.65 -16.28 -68.88
CA ARG A 6 -15.61 -17.00 -67.60
C ARG A 6 -16.89 -17.85 -67.48
N THR A 7 -16.73 -19.10 -67.08
CA THR A 7 -17.87 -19.98 -66.88
C THR A 7 -18.58 -19.66 -65.56
N LEU A 8 -19.89 -19.84 -65.51
CA LEU A 8 -20.71 -19.66 -64.32
C LEU A 8 -20.19 -20.49 -63.12
N LEU A 9 -19.62 -21.66 -63.41
CA LEU A 9 -19.01 -22.56 -62.44
C LEU A 9 -17.74 -21.93 -61.80
N GLU A 10 -16.92 -21.27 -62.58
CA GLU A 10 -15.69 -20.61 -62.09
C GLU A 10 -15.98 -19.43 -61.17
N LEU A 11 -17.08 -18.70 -61.44
CA LEU A 11 -17.60 -17.64 -60.59
C LEU A 11 -18.12 -18.19 -59.26
N LEU A 12 -18.86 -19.31 -59.29
CA LEU A 12 -19.38 -19.99 -58.10
C LEU A 12 -18.23 -20.50 -57.19
N ILE A 13 -17.24 -21.17 -57.80
CA ILE A 13 -16.10 -21.70 -57.05
C ILE A 13 -15.29 -20.55 -56.40
N SER A 14 -15.02 -19.47 -57.14
CA SER A 14 -14.30 -18.33 -56.61
C SER A 14 -15.05 -17.61 -55.47
N MET A 15 -16.40 -17.57 -55.55
CA MET A 15 -17.23 -16.98 -54.48
C MET A 15 -17.23 -17.84 -53.21
N VAL A 16 -17.25 -19.17 -53.33
CA VAL A 16 -17.17 -20.10 -52.19
C VAL A 16 -15.81 -20.02 -51.54
N ILE A 17 -14.72 -20.06 -52.33
CA ILE A 17 -13.37 -19.91 -51.79
C ILE A 17 -13.18 -18.55 -51.09
N GLY A 18 -13.68 -17.47 -51.71
CA GLY A 18 -13.66 -16.13 -51.10
C GLY A 18 -14.36 -16.07 -49.74
N LEU A 19 -15.53 -16.72 -49.65
CA LEU A 19 -16.33 -16.75 -48.42
C LEU A 19 -15.64 -17.57 -47.29
N VAL A 20 -15.01 -18.70 -47.65
CA VAL A 20 -14.20 -19.49 -46.70
C VAL A 20 -13.01 -18.71 -46.20
N VAL A 21 -12.29 -18.01 -47.07
CA VAL A 21 -11.11 -17.19 -46.69
C VAL A 21 -11.55 -16.03 -45.76
N VAL A 22 -12.62 -15.31 -46.10
CA VAL A 22 -13.15 -14.24 -45.27
C VAL A 22 -13.61 -14.77 -43.89
N GLY A 23 -14.25 -15.94 -43.87
CA GLY A 23 -14.64 -16.60 -42.62
C GLY A 23 -13.45 -16.96 -41.75
N ALA A 24 -12.40 -17.55 -42.34
CA ALA A 24 -11.16 -17.88 -41.60
C ALA A 24 -10.46 -16.64 -41.03
N ILE A 25 -10.33 -15.57 -41.83
CA ILE A 25 -9.75 -14.31 -41.39
C ILE A 25 -10.56 -13.70 -40.25
N SER A 26 -11.88 -13.72 -40.30
CA SER A 26 -12.76 -13.19 -39.29
C SER A 26 -12.57 -13.89 -37.93
N VAL A 27 -12.46 -15.24 -37.94
CA VAL A 27 -12.20 -16.01 -36.71
C VAL A 27 -10.85 -15.64 -36.10
N VAL A 28 -9.79 -15.56 -36.88
CA VAL A 28 -8.46 -15.19 -36.44
C VAL A 28 -8.47 -13.76 -35.88
N TYR A 29 -9.14 -12.83 -36.54
CA TYR A 29 -9.26 -11.44 -36.11
C TYR A 29 -9.96 -11.32 -34.74
N LEU A 30 -11.11 -11.99 -34.56
CA LEU A 30 -11.81 -11.98 -33.28
C LEU A 30 -11.00 -12.64 -32.15
N ALA A 31 -10.29 -13.73 -32.44
CA ALA A 31 -9.40 -14.37 -31.47
C ALA A 31 -8.25 -13.43 -31.05
N THR A 32 -7.62 -12.75 -32.02
CA THR A 32 -6.52 -11.81 -31.76
C THR A 32 -7.01 -10.61 -30.97
N MET A 33 -8.17 -10.04 -31.29
CA MET A 33 -8.75 -8.92 -30.53
C MET A 33 -9.03 -9.30 -29.07
N SER A 34 -9.57 -10.48 -28.82
CA SER A 34 -9.86 -10.93 -27.45
C SER A 34 -8.57 -11.09 -26.63
N THR A 35 -7.53 -11.66 -27.22
CA THR A 35 -6.22 -11.85 -26.58
C THR A 35 -5.54 -10.49 -26.31
N SER A 36 -5.62 -9.55 -27.25
CA SER A 36 -5.09 -8.20 -27.09
C SER A 36 -5.76 -7.46 -25.93
N ARG A 37 -7.09 -7.52 -25.81
CA ARG A 37 -7.83 -6.91 -24.69
C ARG A 37 -7.43 -7.50 -23.35
N GLN A 38 -7.29 -8.82 -23.25
CA GLN A 38 -6.89 -9.51 -22.04
C GLN A 38 -5.45 -9.14 -21.64
N SER A 39 -4.54 -9.09 -22.59
CA SER A 39 -3.16 -8.67 -22.38
C SER A 39 -3.09 -7.21 -21.88
N SER A 40 -3.84 -6.31 -22.51
CA SER A 40 -3.90 -4.90 -22.11
C SER A 40 -4.44 -4.74 -20.68
N SER A 41 -5.52 -5.43 -20.34
CA SER A 41 -6.12 -5.43 -19.00
C SER A 41 -5.13 -5.93 -17.93
N THR A 42 -4.40 -7.01 -18.25
CA THR A 42 -3.39 -7.59 -17.36
C THR A 42 -2.19 -6.67 -17.15
N ASN A 43 -1.72 -6.01 -18.23
CA ASN A 43 -0.60 -5.07 -18.14
C ASN A 43 -0.98 -3.86 -17.27
N ARG A 44 -2.17 -3.30 -17.46
CA ARG A 44 -2.67 -2.19 -16.64
C ARG A 44 -2.74 -2.57 -15.15
N ILE A 45 -3.29 -3.74 -14.81
CA ILE A 45 -3.29 -4.22 -13.41
C ILE A 45 -1.87 -4.28 -12.85
N SER A 46 -0.88 -4.71 -13.63
CA SER A 46 0.51 -4.84 -13.17
C SER A 46 1.18 -3.47 -12.99
N GLU A 47 0.91 -2.51 -13.88
CA GLU A 47 1.40 -1.13 -13.78
C GLU A 47 0.81 -0.41 -12.58
N ASP A 48 -0.51 -0.48 -12.40
CA ASP A 48 -1.22 0.10 -11.26
C ASP A 48 -0.76 -0.52 -9.93
N ALA A 49 -0.54 -1.84 -9.89
CA ALA A 49 0.01 -2.53 -8.74
C ALA A 49 1.43 -2.08 -8.39
N ALA A 50 2.28 -1.88 -9.40
CA ALA A 50 3.64 -1.37 -9.19
C ALA A 50 3.60 0.05 -8.59
N MET A 51 2.69 0.91 -9.06
CA MET A 51 2.49 2.25 -8.50
C MET A 51 2.01 2.19 -7.05
N VAL A 52 1.00 1.37 -6.75
CA VAL A 52 0.52 1.16 -5.37
C VAL A 52 1.64 0.70 -4.46
N MET A 53 2.41 -0.32 -4.89
CA MET A 53 3.54 -0.84 -4.12
C MET A 53 4.65 0.20 -3.93
N ALA A 54 4.89 1.08 -4.91
CA ALA A 54 5.84 2.16 -4.78
C ALA A 54 5.38 3.20 -3.74
N ILE A 55 4.12 3.64 -3.80
CA ILE A 55 3.54 4.60 -2.86
C ILE A 55 3.59 4.06 -1.42
N LEU A 56 3.05 2.86 -1.21
CA LEU A 56 3.00 2.24 0.11
C LEU A 56 4.42 1.92 0.62
N GLY A 57 5.28 1.42 -0.26
CA GLY A 57 6.66 1.07 0.08
C GLY A 57 7.51 2.28 0.46
N ASN A 58 7.36 3.41 -0.21
CA ASN A 58 8.06 4.64 0.15
C ASN A 58 7.64 5.12 1.54
N ASN A 59 6.34 5.13 1.83
CA ASN A 59 5.84 5.50 3.15
C ASN A 59 6.31 4.51 4.23
N LEU A 60 6.28 3.20 3.97
CA LEU A 60 6.76 2.19 4.91
C LEU A 60 8.26 2.33 5.21
N ARG A 61 9.10 2.65 4.20
CA ARG A 61 10.54 2.89 4.41
C ARG A 61 10.83 4.11 5.26
N MET A 62 9.93 5.10 5.24
CA MET A 62 10.05 6.31 6.06
C MET A 62 9.59 6.09 7.50
N ALA A 63 8.87 5.00 7.80
CA ALA A 63 8.36 4.71 9.14
C ALA A 63 9.45 4.84 10.21
N GLY A 64 9.22 5.68 11.21
CA GLY A 64 10.16 5.92 12.30
C GLY A 64 11.37 6.81 11.96
N TYR A 65 11.42 7.37 10.74
CA TYR A 65 12.53 8.24 10.36
C TYR A 65 12.57 9.51 11.21
N SER A 66 13.77 9.87 11.63
CA SER A 66 14.14 11.15 12.21
C SER A 66 15.59 11.42 11.81
N PRO A 67 15.95 12.63 11.36
CA PRO A 67 17.31 12.96 10.98
C PRO A 67 18.28 12.72 12.14
N PRO A 68 19.45 12.09 11.89
CA PRO A 68 20.48 11.94 12.91
C PRO A 68 21.03 13.31 13.30
N ARG A 69 21.24 13.51 14.61
CA ARG A 69 21.79 14.75 15.18
C ARG A 69 23.12 14.51 15.84
N ALA A 70 23.94 15.55 15.93
CA ALA A 70 25.16 15.47 16.67
C ALA A 70 24.88 15.23 18.17
N ILE A 71 25.49 14.19 18.72
CA ILE A 71 25.39 13.89 20.15
C ILE A 71 26.23 14.92 20.89
N PHE A 72 25.61 15.77 21.71
CA PHE A 72 26.30 16.77 22.51
C PHE A 72 26.90 16.24 23.82
N SER A 73 26.64 14.99 24.19
CA SER A 73 27.13 14.44 25.46
C SER A 73 27.34 12.94 25.43
N PRO A 74 28.55 12.43 25.68
CA PRO A 74 28.84 10.98 25.67
C PRO A 74 28.17 10.19 26.80
N GLY A 75 27.38 10.79 27.67
CA GLY A 75 26.69 10.13 28.78
C GLY A 75 25.18 10.19 28.76
N GLY A 76 24.60 10.61 27.63
CA GLY A 76 23.17 10.96 27.54
C GLY A 76 22.91 12.37 28.05
N ALA A 77 22.11 13.13 27.30
CA ALA A 77 21.71 14.48 27.73
C ALA A 77 20.75 14.36 28.92
N LEU A 78 20.96 15.15 29.93
CA LEU A 78 20.00 15.37 31.02
C LEU A 78 19.10 16.54 30.62
N VAL A 79 17.86 16.27 30.30
CA VAL A 79 16.84 17.29 30.06
C VAL A 79 15.93 17.33 31.27
N ASN A 80 15.91 18.45 31.97
CA ASN A 80 15.16 18.62 33.23
C ASN A 80 15.43 17.52 34.29
N GLY A 81 16.69 17.04 34.35
CA GLY A 81 17.08 15.97 35.28
C GLY A 81 16.75 14.55 34.86
N VAL A 82 16.15 14.38 33.69
CA VAL A 82 15.80 13.04 33.12
C VAL A 82 16.86 12.69 32.08
N LYS A 83 17.47 11.48 32.22
CA LYS A 83 18.39 10.93 31.22
C LYS A 83 17.65 10.56 29.97
N VAL A 84 17.96 11.20 28.85
CA VAL A 84 17.39 10.87 27.54
C VAL A 84 18.24 9.80 26.87
N THR A 85 17.62 8.67 26.57
CA THR A 85 18.33 7.47 26.06
C THR A 85 18.66 7.56 24.56
N ASN A 86 18.02 8.48 23.81
CA ASN A 86 18.27 8.67 22.38
C ASN A 86 18.35 10.17 22.02
N PRO A 87 19.40 10.90 22.48
CA PRO A 87 19.54 12.33 22.25
C PRO A 87 19.88 12.71 20.80
N ASP A 88 20.16 11.73 19.94
CA ASP A 88 20.54 11.91 18.55
C ASP A 88 19.36 12.05 17.57
N ARG A 89 18.12 11.90 18.04
CA ARG A 89 16.90 11.98 17.22
C ARG A 89 15.77 12.70 17.93
N HIS A 90 14.94 13.42 17.18
CA HIS A 90 13.73 14.06 17.72
C HIS A 90 12.60 13.05 17.94
N PHE A 91 12.33 12.25 16.91
CA PHE A 91 11.27 11.26 16.93
C PHE A 91 11.85 9.90 17.30
N THR A 92 11.37 9.34 18.40
CA THR A 92 11.83 8.05 18.94
C THR A 92 10.71 7.02 19.07
N GLY A 93 9.49 7.36 18.66
CA GLY A 93 8.31 6.50 18.78
C GLY A 93 8.22 5.39 17.71
N ALA A 94 7.28 4.45 17.90
CA ALA A 94 6.95 3.47 16.88
C ALA A 94 6.51 4.18 15.60
N GLY A 95 7.19 3.89 14.49
CA GLY A 95 6.92 4.51 13.20
C GLY A 95 5.74 3.93 12.46
N ILE A 96 5.22 2.78 12.91
CA ILE A 96 4.12 2.06 12.24
C ILE A 96 3.15 1.50 13.25
N ARG A 97 1.87 1.47 12.88
CA ARG A 97 0.80 0.72 13.54
C ARG A 97 -0.24 0.30 12.49
N GLY A 98 -0.94 -0.79 12.70
CA GLY A 98 -1.95 -1.22 11.75
C GLY A 98 -3.02 -2.09 12.38
N CYS A 99 -4.03 -2.42 11.58
CA CYS A 99 -5.18 -3.22 11.95
C CYS A 99 -5.48 -4.22 10.85
N ASP A 100 -5.76 -5.46 11.23
CA ASP A 100 -6.07 -6.53 10.26
C ASP A 100 -7.40 -6.28 9.52
N PHE A 101 -8.35 -5.55 10.14
CA PHE A 101 -9.69 -5.31 9.60
C PHE A 101 -10.10 -3.83 9.62
N GLY A 102 -9.12 -2.93 9.54
CA GLY A 102 -9.32 -1.49 9.53
C GLY A 102 -9.43 -0.88 10.94
N PHE A 103 -9.33 0.44 10.98
CA PHE A 103 -9.47 1.20 12.21
C PHE A 103 -10.95 1.38 12.57
N SER A 104 -11.28 1.19 13.85
CA SER A 104 -12.61 1.47 14.44
C SER A 104 -12.66 2.83 15.13
N SER A 105 -11.51 3.43 15.44
CA SER A 105 -11.42 4.75 16.06
C SER A 105 -11.83 5.87 15.10
N ALA A 106 -12.12 7.05 15.66
CA ALA A 106 -12.38 8.25 14.87
C ALA A 106 -11.21 8.60 13.94
N ALA A 107 -11.49 9.22 12.81
CA ALA A 107 -10.47 9.55 11.80
C ALA A 107 -9.34 10.42 12.35
N ASN A 108 -9.64 11.29 13.33
CA ASN A 108 -8.69 12.19 14.00
C ASN A 108 -8.12 11.62 15.31
N ALA A 109 -8.37 10.35 15.66
CA ALA A 109 -7.81 9.73 16.85
C ALA A 109 -6.26 9.80 16.80
N LYS A 110 -5.64 10.04 17.95
CA LYS A 110 -4.18 10.03 18.04
C LYS A 110 -3.63 8.63 17.73
N PHE A 111 -2.40 8.55 17.29
CA PHE A 111 -1.75 7.30 16.94
C PHE A 111 -1.82 6.25 18.05
N ASP A 112 -1.63 6.65 19.31
CA ASP A 112 -1.65 5.75 20.45
C ASP A 112 -3.06 5.31 20.85
N ASP A 113 -4.08 6.10 20.48
CA ASP A 113 -5.49 5.86 20.75
C ASP A 113 -6.20 5.11 19.59
N LEU A 114 -5.47 4.74 18.54
CA LEU A 114 -6.03 3.99 17.42
C LEU A 114 -6.51 2.62 17.88
N THR A 115 -7.74 2.28 17.54
CA THR A 115 -8.36 0.98 17.82
C THR A 115 -8.69 0.25 16.52
N CYS A 116 -8.68 -1.07 16.56
CA CYS A 116 -8.93 -1.94 15.42
C CYS A 116 -10.32 -2.55 15.46
N ASN A 117 -10.91 -2.75 14.30
CA ASN A 117 -12.10 -3.58 14.16
C ASN A 117 -11.77 -5.03 14.57
N PRO A 118 -12.59 -5.66 15.42
CA PRO A 118 -12.26 -6.97 15.99
C PRO A 118 -12.50 -8.15 15.05
N ASN A 119 -13.35 -8.00 14.04
CA ASN A 119 -13.85 -9.12 13.23
C ASN A 119 -13.48 -9.04 11.76
N ALA A 120 -13.16 -10.20 11.17
CA ALA A 120 -13.11 -10.38 9.74
C ALA A 120 -14.47 -10.02 9.11
N GLY A 121 -14.45 -9.21 8.05
CA GLY A 121 -15.69 -8.70 7.42
C GLY A 121 -16.06 -7.28 7.82
N SER A 122 -15.49 -6.72 8.88
CA SER A 122 -15.67 -5.31 9.26
C SER A 122 -14.91 -4.33 8.36
N GLY A 123 -13.96 -4.81 7.57
CA GLY A 123 -13.13 -4.02 6.66
C GLY A 123 -11.91 -4.76 6.17
N GLN A 124 -11.08 -4.07 5.41
CA GLN A 124 -9.78 -4.53 4.94
C GLN A 124 -8.68 -4.03 5.88
N ALA A 125 -7.49 -4.63 5.78
CA ALA A 125 -6.35 -4.16 6.56
C ALA A 125 -6.09 -2.67 6.33
N ALA A 126 -5.67 -1.99 7.38
CA ALA A 126 -5.26 -0.60 7.35
C ALA A 126 -3.98 -0.42 8.16
N PHE A 127 -3.18 0.58 7.82
CA PHE A 127 -2.00 0.92 8.60
C PHE A 127 -1.74 2.42 8.58
N VAL A 128 -1.02 2.88 9.58
CA VAL A 128 -0.53 4.23 9.71
C VAL A 128 0.99 4.21 9.78
N VAL A 129 1.58 5.19 9.13
CA VAL A 129 3.02 5.47 9.19
C VAL A 129 3.21 6.86 9.74
N ARG A 130 4.16 7.02 10.66
CA ARG A 130 4.58 8.33 11.15
C ARG A 130 6.10 8.46 11.16
N PHE A 131 6.59 9.68 10.89
CA PHE A 131 8.01 10.01 10.83
C PHE A 131 8.21 11.52 10.92
N GLU A 132 9.41 11.94 11.27
CA GLU A 132 9.80 13.35 11.22
C GLU A 132 9.95 13.77 9.76
N GLY A 133 9.14 14.76 9.34
CA GLY A 133 9.17 15.32 8.00
C GLY A 133 10.04 16.55 7.90
N ASP A 134 10.83 16.63 6.85
CA ASP A 134 11.62 17.78 6.46
C ASP A 134 11.50 18.04 4.94
N ASP A 135 12.21 19.03 4.45
CA ASP A 135 12.22 19.41 3.02
C ASP A 135 13.07 18.49 2.14
N VAL A 136 13.80 17.54 2.76
CA VAL A 136 14.62 16.55 2.05
C VAL A 136 13.86 15.23 1.85
N ASN A 137 13.11 14.81 2.87
CA ASN A 137 12.43 13.50 2.87
C ASN A 137 10.97 13.54 2.40
N THR A 138 10.38 14.74 2.30
CA THR A 138 9.04 14.95 1.76
C THR A 138 9.03 16.05 0.71
N LEU A 139 7.98 16.13 -0.09
CA LEU A 139 7.77 17.29 -0.96
C LEU A 139 7.42 18.50 -0.10
N ALA A 140 8.21 19.56 -0.18
CA ALA A 140 7.92 20.80 0.54
C ALA A 140 6.72 21.54 -0.09
N VAL A 141 5.70 21.80 0.70
CA VAL A 141 4.50 22.56 0.30
C VAL A 141 4.34 23.77 1.20
N GLY A 142 4.50 24.96 0.63
CA GLY A 142 4.47 26.20 1.41
C GLY A 142 5.53 26.28 2.50
N GLY A 143 6.71 25.67 2.27
CA GLY A 143 7.79 25.61 3.24
C GLY A 143 7.59 24.58 4.36
N ASN A 144 6.60 23.71 4.26
CA ASN A 144 6.34 22.65 5.22
C ASN A 144 6.50 21.27 4.55
N PRO A 145 6.96 20.23 5.28
CA PRO A 145 6.91 18.86 4.80
C PRO A 145 5.47 18.43 4.51
N SER A 146 5.29 17.46 3.63
CA SER A 146 3.96 17.01 3.22
C SER A 146 3.69 15.55 3.55
N ASP A 147 2.42 15.21 3.61
CA ASP A 147 1.90 13.84 3.82
C ASP A 147 1.69 13.08 2.49
N CYS A 148 1.04 11.91 2.58
CA CYS A 148 0.71 11.06 1.43
C CYS A 148 -0.20 11.70 0.38
N LEU A 149 -0.88 12.78 0.72
CA LEU A 149 -1.76 13.56 -0.18
C LEU A 149 -1.06 14.82 -0.70
N THR A 150 0.24 14.96 -0.48
CA THR A 150 1.01 16.18 -0.77
C THR A 150 0.45 17.43 -0.09
N SER A 151 -0.17 17.26 1.08
CA SER A 151 -0.69 18.36 1.89
C SER A 151 0.35 18.78 2.93
N GLY A 152 0.66 20.08 2.99
CA GLY A 152 1.68 20.62 3.91
C GLY A 152 1.31 20.46 5.39
N ILE A 153 2.24 20.05 6.22
CA ILE A 153 2.04 19.85 7.66
C ILE A 153 2.17 21.19 8.39
N THR A 154 1.07 21.87 8.62
CA THR A 154 1.05 23.19 9.29
C THR A 154 0.87 23.06 10.80
N ALA A 155 0.03 22.15 11.27
CA ALA A 155 -0.43 22.06 12.65
C ALA A 155 0.25 20.98 13.50
N ASN A 156 0.77 19.91 12.89
CA ASN A 156 1.32 18.77 13.64
C ASN A 156 2.80 19.00 14.01
N THR A 157 3.03 20.02 14.85
CA THR A 157 4.36 20.35 15.39
C THR A 157 4.53 19.75 16.76
N VAL A 158 5.62 19.03 16.98
CA VAL A 158 5.94 18.36 18.24
C VAL A 158 7.20 18.98 18.80
N SER A 159 7.22 19.22 20.12
CA SER A 159 8.45 19.63 20.83
C SER A 159 9.28 18.42 21.17
N SER A 160 10.54 18.45 20.80
CA SER A 160 11.48 17.39 21.17
C SER A 160 12.07 17.62 22.59
N TYR A 161 12.86 16.68 23.06
CA TYR A 161 13.54 16.72 24.35
C TYR A 161 14.49 17.93 24.51
N ASP A 162 15.02 18.46 23.41
CA ASP A 162 15.92 19.63 23.41
C ASP A 162 15.18 20.96 23.23
N ALA A 163 13.85 20.96 23.39
CA ALA A 163 12.95 22.09 23.18
C ALA A 163 12.91 22.62 21.73
N SER A 164 13.55 21.96 20.77
CA SER A 164 13.36 22.26 19.37
C SER A 164 12.01 21.67 18.88
N ASN A 165 11.46 22.24 17.83
CA ASN A 165 10.20 21.78 17.25
C ASN A 165 10.48 21.04 15.94
N TYR A 166 9.76 19.95 15.72
CA TYR A 166 9.80 19.23 14.47
C TYR A 166 8.37 18.95 13.95
N LYS A 167 8.26 18.68 12.68
CA LYS A 167 6.99 18.32 12.04
C LYS A 167 6.84 16.82 12.00
N LEU A 168 5.75 16.30 12.57
CA LEU A 168 5.43 14.89 12.54
C LEU A 168 4.43 14.61 11.40
N VAL A 169 4.91 13.94 10.38
CA VAL A 169 4.06 13.44 9.27
C VAL A 169 3.38 12.16 9.70
N GLU A 170 2.07 12.10 9.52
CA GLU A 170 1.28 10.89 9.72
C GLU A 170 0.44 10.63 8.47
N SER A 171 0.54 9.41 7.94
CA SER A 171 -0.19 8.95 6.75
C SER A 171 -0.88 7.63 7.04
N ARG A 172 -2.21 7.56 6.84
CA ARG A 172 -3.06 6.40 7.12
C ARG A 172 -3.56 5.81 5.82
N PHE A 173 -3.26 4.55 5.57
CA PHE A 173 -3.64 3.83 4.37
C PHE A 173 -4.71 2.79 4.68
N SER A 174 -5.74 2.72 3.83
CA SER A 174 -6.82 1.74 3.94
C SER A 174 -7.40 1.40 2.58
N VAL A 175 -7.99 0.22 2.44
CA VAL A 175 -8.78 -0.17 1.27
C VAL A 175 -10.25 -0.19 1.66
N ALA A 176 -11.09 0.43 0.85
CA ALA A 176 -12.53 0.46 1.06
C ALA A 176 -13.26 0.62 -0.29
N ILE A 177 -14.57 0.41 -0.29
CA ILE A 177 -15.42 0.75 -1.43
C ILE A 177 -15.70 2.26 -1.36
N ASP A 178 -15.44 2.97 -2.44
CA ASP A 178 -15.84 4.37 -2.56
C ASP A 178 -17.37 4.42 -2.74
N PRO A 179 -18.08 5.16 -1.88
CA PRO A 179 -19.54 5.24 -1.95
C PRO A 179 -20.04 5.96 -3.22
N SER A 180 -19.24 6.78 -3.86
CA SER A 180 -19.62 7.52 -5.06
C SER A 180 -19.44 6.69 -6.34
N SER A 181 -18.34 5.95 -6.46
CA SER A 181 -18.03 5.11 -7.62
C SER A 181 -18.50 3.66 -7.48
N GLY A 182 -18.72 3.17 -6.25
CA GLY A 182 -18.98 1.77 -5.95
C GLY A 182 -17.77 0.85 -6.23
N THR A 183 -16.58 1.42 -6.45
CA THR A 183 -15.35 0.67 -6.72
C THR A 183 -14.50 0.51 -5.46
N PRO A 184 -13.79 -0.62 -5.30
CA PRO A 184 -12.79 -0.76 -4.26
C PRO A 184 -11.56 0.08 -4.61
N GLU A 185 -11.10 0.87 -3.63
CA GLU A 185 -10.01 1.83 -3.82
C GLU A 185 -9.05 1.82 -2.64
N LEU A 186 -7.78 2.12 -2.92
CA LEU A 186 -6.81 2.48 -1.90
C LEU A 186 -6.97 3.95 -1.56
N PHE A 187 -7.12 4.23 -0.28
CA PHE A 187 -7.23 5.58 0.28
C PHE A 187 -6.01 5.93 1.11
N CYS A 188 -5.73 7.21 1.16
CA CYS A 188 -4.90 7.80 2.20
C CYS A 188 -5.65 8.90 2.95
N ALA A 189 -5.31 9.04 4.24
CA ALA A 189 -5.71 10.14 5.10
C ALA A 189 -4.44 10.67 5.78
N GLY A 190 -4.01 11.87 5.40
CA GLY A 190 -2.79 12.50 5.87
C GLY A 190 -3.03 13.49 6.99
N SER A 191 -1.98 13.84 7.73
CA SER A 191 -2.03 14.82 8.82
C SER A 191 -1.86 16.27 8.38
N GLY A 192 -1.68 16.52 7.09
CA GLY A 192 -1.50 17.84 6.51
C GLY A 192 -2.79 18.53 6.08
N GLY A 193 -2.63 19.77 5.60
CA GLY A 193 -3.73 20.58 5.09
C GLY A 193 -4.63 21.18 6.17
N ALA A 194 -5.69 21.86 5.73
CA ALA A 194 -6.65 22.53 6.60
C ALA A 194 -7.61 21.57 7.31
N ALA A 195 -7.82 20.38 6.75
CA ALA A 195 -8.67 19.32 7.30
C ALA A 195 -7.87 18.01 7.34
N PRO A 196 -7.05 17.80 8.37
CA PRO A 196 -6.23 16.60 8.51
C PRO A 196 -7.11 15.34 8.63
N PHE A 197 -6.54 14.22 8.17
CA PHE A 197 -7.18 12.90 8.20
C PHE A 197 -8.48 12.75 7.41
N VAL A 198 -8.76 13.65 6.47
CA VAL A 198 -9.80 13.44 5.47
C VAL A 198 -9.30 12.44 4.43
N ARG A 199 -10.00 11.32 4.33
CA ARG A 199 -9.65 10.22 3.43
C ARG A 199 -9.85 10.62 1.97
N GLN A 200 -8.81 10.44 1.14
CA GLN A 200 -8.83 10.67 -0.31
C GLN A 200 -8.41 9.41 -1.06
N PRO A 201 -9.01 9.13 -2.23
CA PRO A 201 -8.62 8.00 -3.05
C PRO A 201 -7.25 8.25 -3.71
N LEU A 202 -6.40 7.22 -3.70
CA LEU A 202 -5.10 7.20 -4.38
C LEU A 202 -5.09 6.33 -5.62
N MET A 203 -5.74 5.16 -5.56
CA MET A 203 -5.76 4.19 -6.65
C MET A 203 -7.05 3.37 -6.63
N GLN A 204 -7.67 3.26 -7.79
CA GLN A 204 -8.87 2.45 -8.00
C GLN A 204 -8.52 0.97 -8.20
N PHE A 205 -9.52 0.13 -8.03
CA PHE A 205 -9.46 -1.31 -8.28
C PHE A 205 -8.52 -2.11 -7.36
N VAL A 206 -8.12 -1.54 -6.23
CA VAL A 206 -7.46 -2.26 -5.14
C VAL A 206 -8.54 -2.91 -4.29
N GLU A 207 -8.71 -4.23 -4.44
CA GLU A 207 -9.85 -4.97 -3.85
C GLU A 207 -9.54 -5.50 -2.46
N GLN A 208 -8.28 -5.84 -2.21
CA GLN A 208 -7.85 -6.38 -0.92
C GLN A 208 -6.44 -5.90 -0.57
N MET A 209 -6.21 -5.68 0.71
CA MET A 209 -4.88 -5.48 1.29
C MET A 209 -4.73 -6.40 2.50
N VAL A 210 -3.61 -7.12 2.57
CA VAL A 210 -3.24 -7.99 3.68
C VAL A 210 -1.84 -7.63 4.14
N ILE A 211 -1.67 -7.45 5.44
CA ILE A 211 -0.41 -7.03 6.05
C ILE A 211 0.05 -8.10 7.03
N ARG A 212 1.35 -8.38 7.03
CA ARG A 212 2.03 -9.21 8.03
C ARG A 212 3.25 -8.47 8.53
N TYR A 213 3.41 -8.44 9.81
CA TYR A 213 4.49 -7.73 10.49
C TYR A 213 5.60 -8.71 10.86
N GLY A 214 6.78 -8.53 10.27
CA GLY A 214 7.96 -9.30 10.64
C GLY A 214 8.57 -8.70 11.90
N ILE A 215 8.60 -9.46 12.97
CA ILE A 215 9.05 -9.00 14.28
C ILE A 215 10.40 -9.61 14.69
N ALA A 216 11.19 -8.82 15.43
CA ALA A 216 12.35 -9.26 16.17
C ALA A 216 11.96 -9.70 17.59
N ASP A 217 12.76 -10.58 18.21
CA ASP A 217 12.45 -11.06 19.57
C ASP A 217 12.63 -9.97 20.62
N ASP A 218 13.67 -9.17 20.49
CA ASP A 218 14.15 -8.25 21.52
C ASP A 218 13.90 -6.76 21.19
N GLY A 219 13.39 -6.43 20.02
CA GLY A 219 13.27 -5.04 19.56
C GLY A 219 14.58 -4.37 19.15
N LEU A 220 15.73 -4.96 19.44
CA LEU A 220 17.06 -4.45 19.11
C LEU A 220 17.62 -5.08 17.84
N SER A 221 17.33 -6.37 17.62
CA SER A 221 17.76 -7.08 16.43
C SER A 221 17.06 -6.59 15.16
N GLY A 222 17.82 -6.48 14.08
CA GLY A 222 17.28 -6.25 12.72
C GLY A 222 16.71 -7.51 12.06
N ASN A 223 16.82 -8.68 12.70
CA ASN A 223 16.45 -9.97 12.13
C ASN A 223 14.99 -10.31 12.40
N VAL A 224 14.29 -10.73 11.35
CA VAL A 224 12.91 -11.24 11.46
C VAL A 224 12.94 -12.64 12.02
N VAL A 225 12.29 -12.85 13.15
CA VAL A 225 12.11 -14.17 13.74
C VAL A 225 10.83 -14.82 13.20
N ARG A 226 9.76 -14.05 13.06
CA ARG A 226 8.47 -14.53 12.54
C ARG A 226 7.63 -13.40 11.99
N TYR A 227 6.65 -13.78 11.16
CA TYR A 227 5.58 -12.89 10.70
C TYR A 227 4.33 -13.09 11.55
N VAL A 228 3.73 -11.99 11.99
CA VAL A 228 2.53 -11.97 12.83
C VAL A 228 1.45 -11.08 12.23
N THR A 229 0.22 -11.30 12.63
CA THR A 229 -0.90 -10.38 12.39
C THR A 229 -0.88 -9.26 13.43
N GLN A 230 -1.65 -8.19 13.20
CA GLN A 230 -1.83 -7.15 14.22
C GLN A 230 -2.38 -7.75 15.52
N THR A 231 -3.39 -8.61 15.44
CA THR A 231 -3.97 -9.26 16.62
C THR A 231 -2.94 -10.04 17.43
N GLN A 232 -2.03 -10.77 16.77
CA GLN A 232 -0.94 -11.50 17.42
C GLN A 232 0.12 -10.56 18.01
N LEU A 233 0.41 -9.43 17.34
CA LEU A 233 1.35 -8.43 17.82
C LEU A 233 0.81 -7.71 19.07
N ASP A 234 -0.46 -7.33 19.07
CA ASP A 234 -1.11 -6.67 20.20
C ASP A 234 -1.34 -7.59 21.41
N ALA A 235 -1.28 -8.91 21.21
CA ALA A 235 -1.30 -9.89 22.29
C ALA A 235 0.05 -10.08 23.01
N LEU A 236 1.14 -9.50 22.50
CA LEU A 236 2.44 -9.55 23.16
C LEU A 236 2.44 -8.70 24.43
N ALA A 237 3.31 -9.04 25.38
CA ALA A 237 3.50 -8.26 26.60
C ALA A 237 4.14 -6.89 26.28
N GLY A 238 3.86 -5.90 27.12
CA GLY A 238 4.41 -4.54 27.02
C GLY A 238 3.40 -3.49 26.55
N SER A 239 3.85 -2.25 26.47
CA SER A 239 3.07 -1.12 25.95
C SER A 239 2.86 -1.25 24.43
N VAL A 240 1.89 -0.51 23.89
CA VAL A 240 1.68 -0.41 22.42
C VAL A 240 2.98 -0.06 21.72
N GLU A 241 3.68 0.96 22.23
CA GLU A 241 4.95 1.44 21.72
C GLU A 241 6.00 0.32 21.67
N SER A 242 6.21 -0.39 22.80
CA SER A 242 7.17 -1.49 22.92
C SER A 242 6.87 -2.66 21.98
N ARG A 243 5.60 -2.98 21.77
CA ARG A 243 5.19 -4.05 20.85
C ARG A 243 5.46 -3.70 19.39
N TRP A 244 5.04 -2.50 18.98
CA TRP A 244 5.17 -2.04 17.60
C TRP A 244 6.60 -1.67 17.20
N SER A 245 7.46 -1.32 18.17
CA SER A 245 8.89 -1.13 17.91
C SER A 245 9.64 -2.41 17.51
N ARG A 246 9.07 -3.58 17.83
CA ARG A 246 9.64 -4.88 17.37
C ARG A 246 9.47 -5.15 15.89
N VAL A 247 8.63 -4.39 15.18
CA VAL A 247 8.40 -4.58 13.75
C VAL A 247 9.62 -4.12 12.97
N VAL A 248 10.29 -5.06 12.31
CA VAL A 248 11.51 -4.82 11.52
C VAL A 248 11.26 -4.81 10.03
N ASN A 249 10.20 -5.48 9.57
CA ASN A 249 9.73 -5.36 8.20
C ASN A 249 8.22 -5.57 8.10
N VAL A 250 7.69 -5.24 6.94
CA VAL A 250 6.28 -5.42 6.60
C VAL A 250 6.18 -6.22 5.32
N LYS A 251 5.50 -7.35 5.36
CA LYS A 251 5.08 -8.10 4.18
C LYS A 251 3.67 -7.63 3.80
N LEU A 252 3.58 -6.97 2.66
CA LEU A 252 2.34 -6.41 2.13
C LEU A 252 1.90 -7.23 0.91
N CYS A 253 0.65 -7.67 0.90
CA CYS A 253 -0.02 -8.26 -0.25
C CYS A 253 -1.23 -7.43 -0.62
N ILE A 254 -1.40 -7.12 -1.90
CA ILE A 254 -2.60 -6.51 -2.45
C ILE A 254 -3.22 -7.41 -3.52
N VAL A 255 -4.53 -7.40 -3.63
CA VAL A 255 -5.27 -7.96 -4.77
C VAL A 255 -5.83 -6.80 -5.56
N MET A 256 -5.48 -6.75 -6.83
CA MET A 256 -6.05 -5.79 -7.77
C MET A 256 -6.94 -6.50 -8.78
N ARG A 257 -7.94 -5.79 -9.27
CA ARG A 257 -8.87 -6.30 -10.29
C ARG A 257 -8.87 -5.44 -11.54
N SER A 258 -9.35 -6.00 -12.65
CA SER A 258 -9.63 -5.24 -13.86
C SER A 258 -10.82 -4.30 -13.67
N GLU A 259 -10.86 -3.22 -14.44
CA GLU A 259 -12.00 -2.33 -14.55
C GLU A 259 -13.19 -3.03 -15.23
N GLY A 260 -12.94 -3.68 -16.36
CA GLY A 260 -13.94 -4.36 -17.16
C GLY A 260 -13.92 -5.87 -16.96
N ARG A 261 -15.05 -6.50 -17.35
CA ARG A 261 -15.22 -7.95 -17.36
C ARG A 261 -14.53 -8.58 -18.58
N ASP A 262 -13.92 -9.74 -18.40
CA ASP A 262 -13.45 -10.57 -19.50
C ASP A 262 -14.59 -11.44 -20.01
N GLN A 263 -14.86 -11.37 -21.32
CA GLN A 263 -15.94 -12.15 -21.95
C GLN A 263 -15.68 -13.67 -21.97
N LYS A 264 -14.41 -14.07 -21.87
CA LYS A 264 -14.01 -15.50 -21.83
C LYS A 264 -13.95 -16.08 -20.42
N GLY A 265 -14.26 -15.28 -19.39
CA GLY A 265 -14.12 -15.64 -17.99
C GLY A 265 -12.72 -15.32 -17.45
N ALA A 266 -12.69 -14.86 -16.21
CA ALA A 266 -11.47 -14.32 -15.59
C ALA A 266 -10.52 -15.41 -15.03
N GLY A 267 -10.90 -16.68 -15.09
CA GLY A 267 -10.12 -17.81 -14.58
C GLY A 267 -9.95 -17.77 -13.04
N ASN A 268 -8.90 -18.41 -12.56
CA ASN A 268 -8.51 -18.40 -11.15
C ASN A 268 -7.33 -17.45 -10.94
N TYR A 269 -7.22 -16.92 -9.73
CA TYR A 269 -6.05 -16.18 -9.26
C TYR A 269 -5.57 -16.76 -7.93
N ILE A 270 -4.32 -16.48 -7.57
CA ILE A 270 -3.81 -16.83 -6.24
C ILE A 270 -4.09 -15.65 -5.32
N ASP A 271 -4.75 -15.88 -4.19
CA ASP A 271 -5.04 -14.86 -3.19
C ASP A 271 -3.83 -14.53 -2.30
N CYS A 272 -3.96 -13.59 -1.36
CA CYS A 272 -2.90 -13.22 -0.43
C CYS A 272 -2.56 -14.31 0.60
N ALA A 273 -3.36 -15.35 0.71
CA ALA A 273 -3.11 -16.51 1.56
C ALA A 273 -2.42 -17.67 0.78
N GLY A 274 -2.28 -17.55 -0.55
CA GLY A 274 -1.69 -18.57 -1.41
C GLY A 274 -2.70 -19.57 -1.96
N ASN A 275 -4.01 -19.34 -1.77
CA ASN A 275 -5.05 -20.22 -2.27
C ASN A 275 -5.43 -19.87 -3.71
N SER A 276 -5.76 -20.90 -4.52
CA SER A 276 -6.35 -20.69 -5.83
C SER A 276 -7.84 -20.41 -5.68
N VAL A 277 -8.25 -19.21 -6.06
CA VAL A 277 -9.63 -18.70 -5.94
C VAL A 277 -10.20 -18.41 -7.31
N ALA A 278 -11.42 -18.88 -7.58
CA ALA A 278 -12.12 -18.53 -8.80
C ALA A 278 -12.46 -17.03 -8.83
N SER A 279 -12.13 -16.39 -9.93
CA SER A 279 -12.43 -14.97 -10.09
C SER A 279 -13.90 -14.80 -10.42
N ALA A 280 -14.67 -14.30 -9.46
CA ALA A 280 -16.08 -14.03 -9.64
C ALA A 280 -16.32 -12.84 -10.59
N ASN A 281 -17.54 -12.75 -11.12
CA ASN A 281 -18.04 -11.60 -11.88
C ASN A 281 -17.30 -11.31 -13.21
N GLY A 282 -16.50 -12.25 -13.72
CA GLY A 282 -15.74 -12.06 -14.96
C GLY A 282 -14.62 -11.00 -14.87
N LEU A 283 -14.26 -10.54 -13.67
CA LEU A 283 -13.17 -9.58 -13.46
C LEU A 283 -11.84 -10.32 -13.31
N VAL A 284 -10.83 -9.93 -14.06
CA VAL A 284 -9.47 -10.47 -13.89
C VAL A 284 -8.89 -9.96 -12.57
N ARG A 285 -8.35 -10.86 -11.75
CA ARG A 285 -7.70 -10.53 -10.48
C ARG A 285 -6.27 -11.02 -10.45
N ARG A 286 -5.41 -10.26 -9.78
CA ARG A 286 -4.02 -10.65 -9.50
C ARG A 286 -3.60 -10.16 -8.12
N SER A 287 -2.85 -10.98 -7.42
CA SER A 287 -2.19 -10.59 -6.17
C SER A 287 -0.74 -10.20 -6.41
N PHE A 288 -0.29 -9.22 -5.67
CA PHE A 288 1.08 -8.74 -5.68
C PHE A 288 1.58 -8.68 -4.24
N THR A 289 2.75 -9.24 -4.00
CA THR A 289 3.35 -9.29 -2.65
C THR A 289 4.73 -8.68 -2.67
N SER A 290 5.02 -7.83 -1.69
CA SER A 290 6.34 -7.26 -1.47
C SER A 290 6.68 -7.19 0.01
N VAL A 291 7.98 -7.13 0.33
CA VAL A 291 8.49 -6.99 1.70
C VAL A 291 9.29 -5.70 1.80
N PHE A 292 8.95 -4.89 2.79
CA PHE A 292 9.58 -3.60 3.04
C PHE A 292 10.27 -3.60 4.40
N ALA A 293 11.59 -3.39 4.41
CA ALA A 293 12.34 -3.26 5.64
C ALA A 293 12.12 -1.87 6.27
N LEU A 294 11.88 -1.83 7.57
CA LEU A 294 11.77 -0.61 8.36
C LEU A 294 13.14 -0.30 8.95
N ARG A 295 13.93 0.52 8.25
CA ARG A 295 15.32 0.81 8.62
C ARG A 295 15.48 1.90 9.68
N ASN A 296 14.44 2.70 9.87
CA ASN A 296 14.48 3.90 10.72
C ASN A 296 13.86 3.65 12.11
N ARG A 297 13.88 2.42 12.59
CA ARG A 297 13.43 2.12 13.95
C ARG A 297 14.28 2.87 14.95
N ALA A 298 13.65 3.45 15.94
CA ALA A 298 14.37 3.91 17.12
C ALA A 298 15.00 2.68 17.80
N ASP A 299 16.30 2.71 18.01
CA ASP A 299 16.94 1.73 18.86
C ASP A 299 16.50 2.02 20.31
N PHE A 300 15.51 1.24 20.78
CA PHE A 300 15.17 1.25 22.19
C PHE A 300 16.33 0.55 22.92
N ALA A 301 17.33 1.32 23.31
CA ALA A 301 18.30 0.84 24.26
C ALA A 301 17.51 0.41 25.50
N SER A 302 17.51 -0.89 25.79
CA SER A 302 16.95 -1.42 27.01
C SER A 302 17.55 -0.65 28.17
N SER A 303 16.71 0.10 28.90
CA SER A 303 17.05 0.54 30.24
C SER A 303 17.20 -0.70 31.10
N SER A 304 18.41 -1.24 31.18
CA SER A 304 18.80 -2.20 32.20
C SER A 304 18.98 -1.49 33.54
#